data_afa83833d1f9af503ba22dbbbba88dff
#
_entry.id   afa83833d1f9af503ba22dbbbba88dff
#
_cell.length_a   1.000
_cell.length_b   1.000
_cell.length_c   1.000
_cell.angle_alpha   90.00
_cell.angle_beta   90.00
_cell.angle_gamma   90.00
#
_symmetry.space_group_name_H-M   'P 1'
#
loop_
_entity.id
_entity.type
_entity.pdbx_description
1 polymer ?
#
loop_
_entity_poly.entity_id
_entity_poly.type
_entity_poly.pdbx_seq_one_letter_code
_entity_poly.pdbx_strand_id
1 'polypeptide(L)'
;TDGSNNTYYIREVVPEEISMSKKVEYEFKNVYIRSRLEEEPARVMHTIFEHRDGTWWRLTVMTPVYERNEVISTILVSTFILLIVMLLVIIAVFAWVFVHHTRPLYKVLRHLDSYVIGKPKALDNETDVTEFQQLNASVETCINRIEEVYQRERRFIGDASHELQTPLAVCQNRIEMMMNDASLTEEQILELAKMQQTISELIRLNKTLLFLSKIENNQYIEKADVCVNTKLHHQMEMLAEVYESKDITLNLYEKSQWTLHANDELIASLVSNLLRNAYIHSLPHSTIDIYIKEGALSIANTSDGETLDAERLFDRFYRGSHGRKHSNGLGLSIVKAICEASHLKVSYTFEQGKHIFTVSR
;
A
#
# COMPACT_ATOMS: atom_id res chain seq x y z
N THR A 1 90.19 -19.33 19.68
CA THR A 1 89.02 -20.01 20.25
C THR A 1 87.77 -19.15 19.91
N ASP A 2 87.04 -19.63 18.92
CA ASP A 2 85.83 -19.03 18.40
C ASP A 2 84.73 -19.05 19.46
N GLY A 3 84.56 -17.94 20.10
CA GLY A 3 83.29 -17.63 20.78
C GLY A 3 82.29 -17.12 19.82
N SER A 4 81.81 -17.95 18.90
CA SER A 4 80.81 -17.57 17.97
C SER A 4 79.36 -17.73 18.51
N ASN A 5 79.03 -16.90 19.46
CA ASN A 5 77.62 -16.56 19.59
C ASN A 5 77.31 -15.50 18.50
N ASN A 6 76.22 -15.63 17.79
CA ASN A 6 75.84 -14.79 16.62
C ASN A 6 75.87 -13.27 16.88
N THR A 7 76.23 -12.80 18.07
CA THR A 7 76.17 -11.41 18.50
C THR A 7 77.55 -10.79 18.77
N TYR A 8 78.58 -11.56 18.87
CA TYR A 8 79.91 -11.02 19.02
C TYR A 8 80.96 -12.01 18.49
N TYR A 9 82.11 -11.51 18.07
CA TYR A 9 83.32 -12.29 17.85
C TYR A 9 84.57 -11.54 18.32
N ILE A 10 85.56 -12.30 18.67
CA ILE A 10 86.83 -11.79 19.15
C ILE A 10 87.94 -12.33 18.25
N ARG A 11 88.79 -11.45 17.74
CA ARG A 11 90.04 -11.86 16.99
C ARG A 11 91.27 -11.17 17.57
N GLU A 12 92.43 -11.84 17.44
CA GLU A 12 93.72 -11.27 17.78
C GLU A 12 94.11 -10.20 16.75
N VAL A 13 94.70 -9.09 17.18
CA VAL A 13 95.05 -7.94 16.39
C VAL A 13 96.53 -7.89 16.08
N VAL A 14 96.89 -7.68 14.84
CA VAL A 14 98.25 -7.56 14.40
C VAL A 14 98.81 -6.18 14.84
N PRO A 15 100.14 -6.08 15.27
CA PRO A 15 100.73 -4.83 15.83
C PRO A 15 100.46 -3.55 14.99
N GLU A 16 100.29 -3.66 13.70
CA GLU A 16 100.06 -2.52 12.80
C GLU A 16 98.63 -1.88 12.97
N GLU A 17 97.69 -2.65 13.46
CA GLU A 17 96.28 -2.15 13.74
C GLU A 17 96.19 -1.47 15.10
N ILE A 18 97.14 -1.56 15.97
CA ILE A 18 97.11 -1.04 17.35
C ILE A 18 97.31 0.43 17.39
N SER A 19 97.97 1.03 16.41
CA SER A 19 98.35 2.47 16.41
C SER A 19 97.09 3.38 16.12
N MET A 20 96.02 2.82 15.65
CA MET A 20 94.89 3.61 15.17
C MET A 20 93.68 3.73 16.13
N SER A 21 93.60 2.92 17.18
CA SER A 21 92.33 2.97 17.89
C SER A 21 92.34 2.48 19.34
N LYS A 22 92.47 3.44 20.28
CA LYS A 22 92.02 3.24 21.69
C LYS A 22 90.58 3.70 21.88
N LYS A 23 89.82 3.95 20.80
CA LYS A 23 88.38 4.43 20.84
C LYS A 23 87.44 3.29 20.43
N VAL A 24 86.34 3.21 21.16
CA VAL A 24 85.19 2.40 20.73
C VAL A 24 84.61 3.06 19.47
N GLU A 25 84.59 2.28 18.37
CA GLU A 25 84.04 2.69 17.07
C GLU A 25 82.68 2.02 16.86
N TYR A 26 81.72 2.78 16.34
CA TYR A 26 80.45 2.26 15.99
C TYR A 26 80.24 2.45 14.48
N GLU A 27 79.86 1.36 13.84
CA GLU A 27 79.56 1.32 12.41
C GLU A 27 78.14 0.76 12.20
N PHE A 28 77.37 1.28 11.26
CA PHE A 28 76.13 0.66 10.82
C PHE A 28 76.44 -0.13 9.55
N LYS A 29 76.19 -1.45 9.60
CA LYS A 29 76.50 -2.33 8.50
C LYS A 29 75.46 -3.45 8.43
N ASN A 30 75.08 -3.86 7.20
CA ASN A 30 74.31 -5.06 7.06
C ASN A 30 75.16 -6.28 7.42
N VAL A 31 74.66 -7.08 8.37
CA VAL A 31 75.37 -8.25 8.86
C VAL A 31 74.47 -9.47 8.60
N TYR A 32 75.06 -10.49 8.01
CA TYR A 32 74.38 -11.75 7.79
C TYR A 32 74.18 -12.48 9.12
N ILE A 33 72.95 -12.66 9.56
CA ILE A 33 72.58 -13.35 10.80
C ILE A 33 72.30 -14.81 10.47
N ARG A 34 73.27 -15.72 10.84
CA ARG A 34 73.15 -17.15 10.55
C ARG A 34 71.90 -17.83 11.11
N SER A 35 71.30 -17.32 12.20
CA SER A 35 70.09 -17.86 12.81
C SER A 35 68.83 -17.56 12.03
N ARG A 36 68.85 -16.55 11.16
CA ARG A 36 67.71 -16.12 10.35
C ARG A 36 67.91 -16.25 8.85
N LEU A 37 69.15 -16.56 8.42
CA LEU A 37 69.56 -16.72 7.02
C LEU A 37 69.32 -15.45 6.15
N GLU A 38 69.34 -14.28 6.79
CA GLU A 38 69.07 -12.98 6.14
C GLU A 38 70.13 -11.95 6.56
N GLU A 39 70.34 -10.96 5.67
CA GLU A 39 71.11 -9.77 5.99
C GLU A 39 70.26 -8.75 6.70
N GLU A 40 70.59 -8.42 7.95
CA GLU A 40 69.90 -7.40 8.72
C GLU A 40 70.80 -6.22 9.02
N PRO A 41 70.28 -4.98 9.06
CA PRO A 41 71.04 -3.83 9.50
C PRO A 41 71.37 -3.98 10.98
N ALA A 42 72.66 -3.92 11.31
CA ALA A 42 73.16 -4.05 12.66
C ALA A 42 74.06 -2.88 13.02
N ARG A 43 73.99 -2.48 14.26
CA ARG A 43 74.97 -1.59 14.85
C ARG A 43 76.14 -2.46 15.33
N VAL A 44 77.31 -2.26 14.73
CA VAL A 44 78.51 -2.95 15.02
C VAL A 44 79.39 -2.04 15.89
N MET A 45 79.79 -2.57 17.04
CA MET A 45 80.74 -1.91 17.94
C MET A 45 82.07 -2.63 17.85
N HIS A 46 83.15 -1.94 17.60
CA HIS A 46 84.48 -2.42 17.62
C HIS A 46 85.23 -1.79 18.82
N THR A 47 85.85 -2.61 19.60
CA THR A 47 86.75 -2.16 20.66
C THR A 47 87.98 -3.04 20.75
N ILE A 48 89.14 -2.48 21.07
CA ILE A 48 90.37 -3.17 21.18
C ILE A 48 90.82 -3.13 22.66
N PHE A 49 91.24 -4.26 23.22
CA PHE A 49 91.67 -4.37 24.59
C PHE A 49 92.91 -5.26 24.64
N GLU A 50 93.80 -5.01 25.66
CA GLU A 50 94.99 -5.80 25.91
C GLU A 50 94.69 -6.92 26.90
N HIS A 51 95.04 -8.13 26.53
CA HIS A 51 94.88 -9.28 27.40
C HIS A 51 96.09 -9.39 28.37
N ARG A 52 95.99 -10.18 29.46
CA ARG A 52 96.99 -10.29 30.52
C ARG A 52 98.33 -10.81 30.05
N ASP A 53 98.39 -11.48 28.91
CA ASP A 53 99.62 -12.06 28.31
C ASP A 53 100.32 -11.08 27.34
N GLY A 54 99.85 -9.82 27.25
CA GLY A 54 100.38 -8.77 26.37
C GLY A 54 99.89 -8.85 24.94
N THR A 55 98.97 -9.73 24.61
CA THR A 55 98.33 -9.79 23.30
C THR A 55 97.15 -8.86 23.19
N TRP A 56 96.96 -8.28 22.00
CA TRP A 56 95.86 -7.33 21.73
C TRP A 56 94.72 -8.03 21.00
N TRP A 57 93.47 -7.78 21.46
CA TRP A 57 92.31 -8.43 20.94
C TRP A 57 91.28 -7.37 20.53
N ARG A 58 90.55 -7.61 19.36
CA ARG A 58 89.46 -6.83 18.94
C ARG A 58 88.15 -7.59 19.25
N LEU A 59 87.36 -6.97 20.10
CA LEU A 59 85.96 -7.40 20.32
C LEU A 59 85.06 -6.69 19.36
N THR A 60 84.32 -7.44 18.58
CA THR A 60 83.27 -6.92 17.71
C THR A 60 81.91 -7.40 18.22
N VAL A 61 81.02 -6.47 18.58
CA VAL A 61 79.69 -6.77 19.07
C VAL A 61 78.73 -6.26 18.04
N MET A 62 77.81 -7.11 17.61
CA MET A 62 76.80 -6.81 16.60
C MET A 62 75.43 -6.86 17.27
N THR A 63 74.65 -5.75 17.17
CA THR A 63 73.29 -5.66 17.69
C THR A 63 72.39 -5.37 16.54
N PRO A 64 71.46 -6.30 16.17
CA PRO A 64 70.49 -6.01 15.11
C PRO A 64 69.67 -4.75 15.48
N VAL A 65 69.58 -3.82 14.56
CA VAL A 65 68.78 -2.64 14.72
C VAL A 65 67.52 -2.87 13.87
N TYR A 66 66.43 -3.18 14.55
CA TYR A 66 65.14 -3.16 13.85
C TYR A 66 64.95 -1.79 13.24
N GLU A 67 64.67 -1.72 11.94
CA GLU A 67 64.37 -0.44 11.30
C GLU A 67 63.19 0.15 12.05
N ARG A 68 63.39 1.23 12.76
CA ARG A 68 62.37 1.95 13.53
C ARG A 68 61.13 2.21 12.69
N ASN A 69 61.31 2.40 11.39
CA ASN A 69 60.21 2.69 10.45
C ASN A 69 59.33 1.45 10.20
N GLU A 70 59.86 0.25 10.17
CA GLU A 70 59.06 -0.98 10.00
C GLU A 70 58.19 -1.25 11.24
N VAL A 71 58.75 -1.08 12.42
CA VAL A 71 57.98 -1.25 13.67
C VAL A 71 56.89 -0.20 13.78
N ILE A 72 57.20 1.07 13.46
CA ILE A 72 56.23 2.17 13.47
C ILE A 72 55.15 1.92 12.42
N SER A 73 55.49 1.53 11.19
CA SER A 73 54.50 1.27 10.11
C SER A 73 53.58 0.10 10.48
N THR A 74 54.11 -0.97 11.03
CA THR A 74 53.34 -2.14 11.49
C THR A 74 52.34 -1.76 12.59
N ILE A 75 52.78 -0.95 13.57
CA ILE A 75 51.92 -0.47 14.65
C ILE A 75 50.84 0.45 14.08
N LEU A 76 51.19 1.39 13.19
CA LEU A 76 50.20 2.31 12.56
C LEU A 76 49.18 1.56 11.72
N VAL A 77 49.63 0.61 10.89
CA VAL A 77 48.72 -0.19 10.06
C VAL A 77 47.80 -1.05 10.94
N SER A 78 48.34 -1.74 11.94
CA SER A 78 47.51 -2.56 12.84
C SER A 78 46.50 -1.72 13.64
N THR A 79 46.94 -0.54 14.12
CA THR A 79 46.04 0.40 14.82
C THR A 79 44.95 0.93 13.89
N PHE A 80 45.30 1.27 12.65
CA PHE A 80 44.33 1.75 11.65
C PHE A 80 43.32 0.65 11.28
N ILE A 81 43.76 -0.58 11.09
CA ILE A 81 42.85 -1.72 10.85
C ILE A 81 41.93 -1.92 12.05
N LEU A 82 42.44 -1.86 13.28
CA LEU A 82 41.63 -1.98 14.49
C LEU A 82 40.54 -0.88 14.57
N LEU A 83 40.92 0.37 14.27
CA LEU A 83 39.96 1.50 14.23
C LEU A 83 38.86 1.30 13.18
N ILE A 84 39.22 0.82 11.98
CA ILE A 84 38.23 0.51 10.93
C ILE A 84 37.29 -0.59 11.40
N VAL A 85 37.78 -1.67 11.95
CA VAL A 85 36.96 -2.78 12.46
C VAL A 85 36.03 -2.29 13.57
N MET A 86 36.55 -1.50 14.51
CA MET A 86 35.73 -0.91 15.57
C MET A 86 34.62 0.00 15.02
N LEU A 87 34.95 0.84 14.03
CA LEU A 87 33.97 1.72 13.36
C LEU A 87 32.87 0.91 12.67
N LEU A 88 33.24 -0.15 11.94
CA LEU A 88 32.27 -1.03 11.28
C LEU A 88 31.34 -1.72 12.28
N VAL A 89 31.89 -2.19 13.42
CA VAL A 89 31.06 -2.77 14.49
C VAL A 89 30.08 -1.75 15.05
N ILE A 90 30.52 -0.52 15.31
CA ILE A 90 29.65 0.56 15.81
C ILE A 90 28.53 0.84 14.81
N ILE A 91 28.84 0.97 13.52
CA ILE A 91 27.84 1.21 12.46
C ILE A 91 26.85 0.04 12.40
N ALA A 92 27.32 -1.20 12.46
CA ALA A 92 26.48 -2.39 12.42
C ALA A 92 25.51 -2.45 13.62
N VAL A 93 26.03 -2.20 14.83
CA VAL A 93 25.21 -2.14 16.06
C VAL A 93 24.18 -1.01 15.96
N PHE A 94 24.61 0.18 15.53
CA PHE A 94 23.71 1.32 15.38
C PHE A 94 22.60 1.03 14.34
N ALA A 95 22.96 0.47 13.19
CA ALA A 95 21.99 0.10 12.15
C ALA A 95 21.00 -0.95 12.66
N TRP A 96 21.48 -1.95 13.39
CA TRP A 96 20.62 -2.98 13.98
C TRP A 96 19.65 -2.38 15.01
N VAL A 97 20.15 -1.56 15.93
CA VAL A 97 19.33 -0.86 16.93
C VAL A 97 18.30 0.04 16.25
N PHE A 98 18.72 0.84 15.28
CA PHE A 98 17.84 1.74 14.54
C PHE A 98 16.70 1.00 13.84
N VAL A 99 17.02 -0.06 13.07
CA VAL A 99 16.00 -0.86 12.38
C VAL A 99 15.07 -1.54 13.38
N HIS A 100 15.61 -2.08 14.48
CA HIS A 100 14.80 -2.75 15.49
C HIS A 100 13.82 -1.79 16.18
N HIS A 101 14.28 -0.61 16.59
CA HIS A 101 13.44 0.38 17.28
C HIS A 101 12.48 1.13 16.36
N THR A 102 12.75 1.24 15.06
CA THR A 102 11.81 1.91 14.14
C THR A 102 10.76 0.98 13.52
N ARG A 103 10.92 -0.33 13.60
CA ARG A 103 9.93 -1.32 13.11
C ARG A 103 8.50 -1.08 13.59
N PRO A 104 8.24 -0.77 14.88
CA PRO A 104 6.88 -0.49 15.36
C PRO A 104 6.21 0.68 14.64
N LEU A 105 6.96 1.74 14.32
CA LEU A 105 6.44 2.88 13.58
C LEU A 105 5.97 2.50 12.17
N TYR A 106 6.77 1.71 11.46
CA TYR A 106 6.39 1.21 10.12
C TYR A 106 5.17 0.29 10.16
N LYS A 107 4.98 -0.48 11.24
CA LYS A 107 3.77 -1.29 11.42
C LYS A 107 2.52 -0.41 11.54
N VAL A 108 2.59 0.67 12.34
CA VAL A 108 1.48 1.63 12.48
C VAL A 108 1.16 2.29 11.14
N LEU A 109 2.18 2.79 10.42
CA LEU A 109 1.99 3.42 9.10
C LEU A 109 1.32 2.45 8.12
N ARG A 110 1.80 1.22 8.02
CA ARG A 110 1.21 0.20 7.14
C ARG A 110 -0.22 -0.16 7.56
N HIS A 111 -0.50 -0.18 8.86
CA HIS A 111 -1.85 -0.41 9.36
C HIS A 111 -2.79 0.71 8.92
N LEU A 112 -2.39 1.97 9.07
CA LEU A 112 -3.16 3.13 8.62
C LEU A 112 -3.38 3.15 7.10
N ASP A 113 -2.34 2.85 6.31
CA ASP A 113 -2.44 2.78 4.84
C ASP A 113 -3.41 1.67 4.37
N SER A 114 -3.49 0.57 5.11
CA SER A 114 -4.36 -0.56 4.77
C SER A 114 -5.73 -0.51 5.43
N TYR A 115 -5.97 0.49 6.28
CA TYR A 115 -7.23 0.60 7.03
C TYR A 115 -8.38 0.99 6.10
N VAL A 116 -9.45 0.22 6.17
CA VAL A 116 -10.70 0.48 5.45
C VAL A 116 -11.81 0.66 6.48
N ILE A 117 -12.48 1.80 6.46
CA ILE A 117 -13.62 2.10 7.34
C ILE A 117 -14.71 1.03 7.17
N GLY A 118 -15.25 0.53 8.25
CA GLY A 118 -16.26 -0.53 8.26
C GLY A 118 -15.68 -1.96 8.20
N LYS A 119 -14.35 -2.13 8.15
CA LYS A 119 -13.65 -3.42 8.25
C LYS A 119 -12.56 -3.32 9.31
N PRO A 120 -12.91 -3.24 10.60
CA PRO A 120 -11.93 -3.07 11.66
C PRO A 120 -10.95 -4.23 11.68
N LYS A 121 -9.67 -3.90 11.68
CA LYS A 121 -8.57 -4.83 11.87
C LYS A 121 -7.79 -4.38 13.09
N ALA A 122 -7.55 -5.27 14.04
CA ALA A 122 -6.75 -4.94 15.21
C ALA A 122 -5.32 -4.56 14.84
N LEU A 123 -4.77 -3.57 15.51
CA LEU A 123 -3.37 -3.19 15.35
C LEU A 123 -2.48 -4.21 16.09
N ASP A 124 -1.83 -5.08 15.33
CA ASP A 124 -0.84 -6.03 15.84
C ASP A 124 0.55 -5.36 15.89
N ASN A 125 0.80 -4.58 16.93
CA ASN A 125 2.06 -3.87 17.12
C ASN A 125 2.53 -3.90 18.58
N GLU A 126 2.95 -5.08 19.04
CA GLU A 126 3.58 -5.22 20.35
C GLU A 126 4.94 -4.52 20.36
N THR A 127 5.17 -3.70 21.38
CA THR A 127 6.41 -2.96 21.59
C THR A 127 6.65 -2.68 23.06
N ASP A 128 7.91 -2.75 23.50
CA ASP A 128 8.31 -2.43 24.88
C ASP A 128 8.61 -0.93 25.07
N VAL A 129 8.60 -0.15 23.99
CA VAL A 129 8.89 1.29 24.01
C VAL A 129 7.61 2.05 24.37
N THR A 130 7.63 2.76 25.48
CA THR A 130 6.48 3.48 26.05
C THR A 130 5.86 4.49 25.07
N GLU A 131 6.68 5.20 24.29
CA GLU A 131 6.24 6.18 23.30
C GLU A 131 5.45 5.51 22.17
N PHE A 132 5.86 4.33 21.75
CA PHE A 132 5.13 3.56 20.74
C PHE A 132 3.86 2.91 21.30
N GLN A 133 3.86 2.53 22.58
CA GLN A 133 2.62 2.07 23.25
C GLN A 133 1.59 3.20 23.29
N GLN A 134 1.99 4.43 23.66
CA GLN A 134 1.11 5.60 23.64
C GLN A 134 0.62 5.94 22.22
N LEU A 135 1.51 5.84 21.22
CA LEU A 135 1.13 6.02 19.82
C LEU A 135 0.09 4.99 19.38
N ASN A 136 0.31 3.71 19.67
CA ASN A 136 -0.62 2.64 19.37
C ASN A 136 -2.01 2.90 20.00
N ALA A 137 -2.05 3.22 21.28
CA ALA A 137 -3.29 3.53 22.00
C ALA A 137 -4.02 4.75 21.42
N SER A 138 -3.27 5.78 21.02
CA SER A 138 -3.84 6.98 20.40
C SER A 138 -4.41 6.69 19.02
N VAL A 139 -3.70 5.89 18.20
CA VAL A 139 -4.17 5.45 16.88
C VAL A 139 -5.41 4.59 17.00
N GLU A 140 -5.43 3.61 17.91
CA GLU A 140 -6.61 2.77 18.15
C GLU A 140 -7.82 3.60 18.62
N THR A 141 -7.59 4.57 19.52
CA THR A 141 -8.66 5.48 19.98
C THR A 141 -9.21 6.31 18.82
N CYS A 142 -8.33 6.81 17.92
CA CYS A 142 -8.74 7.56 16.74
C CYS A 142 -9.55 6.68 15.78
N ILE A 143 -9.07 5.48 15.48
CA ILE A 143 -9.75 4.51 14.60
C ILE A 143 -11.13 4.15 15.18
N ASN A 144 -11.20 3.82 16.48
CA ASN A 144 -12.46 3.47 17.14
C ASN A 144 -13.46 4.64 17.08
N ARG A 145 -13.00 5.88 17.26
CA ARG A 145 -13.86 7.07 17.15
C ARG A 145 -14.38 7.27 15.72
N ILE A 146 -13.53 7.07 14.72
CA ILE A 146 -13.95 7.15 13.31
C ILE A 146 -15.01 6.08 13.02
N GLU A 147 -14.78 4.85 13.48
CA GLU A 147 -15.70 3.73 13.30
C GLU A 147 -17.03 3.97 14.00
N GLU A 148 -17.03 4.49 15.24
CA GLU A 148 -18.26 4.86 15.96
C GLU A 148 -19.08 5.93 15.22
N VAL A 149 -18.42 6.99 14.72
CA VAL A 149 -19.09 8.04 13.95
C VAL A 149 -19.68 7.46 12.67
N TYR A 150 -18.92 6.65 11.95
CA TYR A 150 -19.36 6.00 10.73
C TYR A 150 -20.57 5.08 10.97
N GLN A 151 -20.53 4.25 12.00
CA GLN A 151 -21.63 3.36 12.38
C GLN A 151 -22.87 4.13 12.90
N ARG A 152 -22.67 5.27 13.55
CA ARG A 152 -23.76 6.14 13.98
C ARG A 152 -24.44 6.82 12.78
N GLU A 153 -23.66 7.32 11.84
CA GLU A 153 -24.19 7.91 10.60
C GLU A 153 -24.99 6.87 9.80
N ARG A 154 -24.46 5.66 9.66
CA ARG A 154 -25.15 4.55 8.96
C ARG A 154 -26.49 4.20 9.61
N ARG A 155 -26.50 4.05 10.95
CA ARG A 155 -27.75 3.77 11.70
C ARG A 155 -28.74 4.91 11.53
N PHE A 156 -28.29 6.16 11.64
CA PHE A 156 -29.15 7.32 11.46
C PHE A 156 -29.87 7.32 10.10
N ILE A 157 -29.16 7.02 8.99
CA ILE A 157 -29.77 6.92 7.67
C ILE A 157 -30.82 5.81 7.63
N GLY A 158 -30.53 4.65 8.21
CA GLY A 158 -31.48 3.53 8.29
C GLY A 158 -32.74 3.87 9.07
N ASP A 159 -32.56 4.38 10.29
CA ASP A 159 -33.69 4.72 11.20
C ASP A 159 -34.52 5.87 10.63
N ALA A 160 -33.88 6.95 10.14
CA ALA A 160 -34.57 8.08 9.55
C ALA A 160 -35.40 7.66 8.32
N SER A 161 -34.87 6.75 7.50
CA SER A 161 -35.58 6.27 6.32
C SER A 161 -36.80 5.40 6.69
N HIS A 162 -36.71 4.59 7.75
CA HIS A 162 -37.88 3.87 8.27
C HIS A 162 -38.94 4.81 8.85
N GLU A 163 -38.52 5.81 9.63
CA GLU A 163 -39.40 6.81 10.20
C GLU A 163 -40.10 7.70 9.13
N LEU A 164 -39.45 7.87 7.97
CA LEU A 164 -40.06 8.62 6.82
C LEU A 164 -41.05 7.77 6.02
N GLN A 165 -40.98 6.44 6.04
CA GLN A 165 -41.91 5.60 5.28
C GLN A 165 -43.36 5.76 5.73
N THR A 166 -43.61 5.81 7.02
CA THR A 166 -44.95 5.89 7.62
C THR A 166 -45.65 7.21 7.23
N PRO A 167 -45.09 8.41 7.45
CA PRO A 167 -45.76 9.65 7.08
C PRO A 167 -45.94 9.81 5.56
N LEU A 168 -45.00 9.34 4.75
CA LEU A 168 -45.15 9.36 3.29
C LEU A 168 -46.29 8.46 2.79
N ALA A 169 -46.45 7.26 3.37
CA ALA A 169 -47.57 6.39 3.07
C ALA A 169 -48.91 7.02 3.48
N VAL A 170 -48.98 7.70 4.64
CA VAL A 170 -50.16 8.44 5.04
C VAL A 170 -50.50 9.59 4.07
N CYS A 171 -49.47 10.34 3.62
CA CYS A 171 -49.67 11.40 2.62
C CYS A 171 -50.18 10.81 1.30
N GLN A 172 -49.62 9.71 0.82
CA GLN A 172 -50.08 9.04 -0.39
C GLN A 172 -51.54 8.63 -0.31
N ASN A 173 -51.92 7.91 0.76
CA ASN A 173 -53.30 7.49 0.97
C ASN A 173 -54.29 8.68 1.03
N ARG A 174 -53.89 9.79 1.66
CA ARG A 174 -54.74 10.99 1.70
C ARG A 174 -54.94 11.62 0.34
N ILE A 175 -53.90 11.70 -0.48
CA ILE A 175 -53.98 12.20 -1.85
C ILE A 175 -54.91 11.28 -2.68
N GLU A 176 -54.75 9.97 -2.60
CA GLU A 176 -55.61 8.99 -3.29
C GLU A 176 -57.07 9.11 -2.85
N MET A 177 -57.35 9.30 -1.56
CA MET A 177 -58.70 9.55 -1.07
C MET A 177 -59.28 10.85 -1.62
N MET A 178 -58.50 11.94 -1.68
CA MET A 178 -58.95 13.22 -2.24
C MET A 178 -59.22 13.11 -3.74
N MET A 179 -58.39 12.40 -4.51
CA MET A 179 -58.58 12.20 -5.96
C MET A 179 -59.85 11.40 -6.29
N ASN A 180 -60.40 10.65 -5.36
CA ASN A 180 -61.67 9.94 -5.54
C ASN A 180 -62.92 10.79 -5.28
N ASP A 181 -62.77 12.08 -4.90
CA ASP A 181 -63.91 13.00 -4.69
C ASP A 181 -64.42 13.50 -6.02
N ALA A 182 -65.68 13.18 -6.35
CA ALA A 182 -66.34 13.57 -7.60
C ALA A 182 -66.63 15.09 -7.72
N SER A 183 -66.38 15.85 -6.64
CA SER A 183 -66.62 17.32 -6.64
C SER A 183 -65.43 18.14 -7.12
N LEU A 184 -64.26 17.47 -7.40
CA LEU A 184 -63.02 18.15 -7.81
C LEU A 184 -63.10 18.72 -9.21
N THR A 185 -62.51 19.92 -9.40
CA THR A 185 -62.30 20.51 -10.72
C THR A 185 -61.08 19.81 -11.41
N GLU A 186 -61.04 19.91 -12.74
CA GLU A 186 -59.92 19.38 -13.53
C GLU A 186 -58.56 19.96 -13.06
N GLU A 187 -58.49 21.23 -12.69
CA GLU A 187 -57.31 21.90 -12.19
C GLU A 187 -56.85 21.30 -10.85
N GLN A 188 -57.81 21.02 -9.95
CA GLN A 188 -57.51 20.37 -8.65
C GLN A 188 -57.02 18.94 -8.83
N ILE A 189 -57.61 18.18 -9.77
CA ILE A 189 -57.18 16.84 -10.10
C ILE A 189 -55.70 16.86 -10.62
N LEU A 190 -55.40 17.83 -11.50
CA LEU A 190 -54.05 17.98 -12.04
C LEU A 190 -53.01 18.30 -10.91
N GLU A 191 -53.37 19.18 -9.97
CA GLU A 191 -52.49 19.51 -8.85
C GLU A 191 -52.29 18.30 -7.89
N LEU A 192 -53.37 17.57 -7.61
CA LEU A 192 -53.26 16.33 -6.82
C LEU A 192 -52.40 15.27 -7.51
N ALA A 193 -52.48 15.14 -8.85
CA ALA A 193 -51.62 14.23 -9.60
C ALA A 193 -50.15 14.62 -9.51
N LYS A 194 -49.81 15.92 -9.56
CA LYS A 194 -48.44 16.41 -9.35
C LYS A 194 -47.94 16.12 -7.93
N MET A 195 -48.82 16.33 -6.91
CA MET A 195 -48.49 16.00 -5.53
C MET A 195 -48.24 14.49 -5.36
N GLN A 196 -49.09 13.64 -5.94
CA GLN A 196 -48.95 12.19 -5.93
C GLN A 196 -47.63 11.75 -6.56
N GLN A 197 -47.27 12.35 -7.71
CA GLN A 197 -46.00 12.09 -8.35
C GLN A 197 -44.80 12.44 -7.43
N THR A 198 -44.85 13.62 -6.79
CA THR A 198 -43.81 14.09 -5.88
C THR A 198 -43.66 13.15 -4.68
N ILE A 199 -44.76 12.74 -4.05
CA ILE A 199 -44.74 11.78 -2.93
C ILE A 199 -44.20 10.43 -3.37
N SER A 200 -44.60 9.93 -4.55
CA SER A 200 -44.07 8.67 -5.10
C SER A 200 -42.57 8.73 -5.37
N GLU A 201 -42.04 9.88 -5.83
CA GLU A 201 -40.60 10.10 -5.97
C GLU A 201 -39.88 10.08 -4.62
N LEU A 202 -40.44 10.71 -3.56
CA LEU A 202 -39.90 10.71 -2.22
C LEU A 202 -39.87 9.29 -1.61
N ILE A 203 -40.97 8.53 -1.78
CA ILE A 203 -41.04 7.12 -1.33
C ILE A 203 -39.98 6.29 -2.02
N ARG A 204 -39.80 6.45 -3.34
CA ARG A 204 -38.76 5.73 -4.08
C ARG A 204 -37.36 6.12 -3.65
N LEU A 205 -37.09 7.41 -3.39
CA LEU A 205 -35.81 7.90 -2.88
C LEU A 205 -35.50 7.26 -1.52
N ASN A 206 -36.49 7.29 -0.63
CA ASN A 206 -36.38 6.75 0.73
C ASN A 206 -36.08 5.22 0.72
N LYS A 207 -36.82 4.45 -0.08
CA LYS A 207 -36.56 3.01 -0.29
C LYS A 207 -35.15 2.75 -0.83
N THR A 208 -34.68 3.61 -1.73
CA THR A 208 -33.34 3.49 -2.31
C THR A 208 -32.25 3.76 -1.28
N LEU A 209 -32.43 4.76 -0.42
CA LEU A 209 -31.49 5.07 0.67
C LEU A 209 -31.43 3.92 1.70
N LEU A 210 -32.59 3.35 2.05
CA LEU A 210 -32.67 2.15 2.91
C LEU A 210 -31.92 0.97 2.28
N PHE A 211 -32.12 0.73 1.00
CA PHE A 211 -31.47 -0.36 0.28
C PHE A 211 -29.95 -0.19 0.27
N LEU A 212 -29.45 1.02 -0.01
CA LEU A 212 -28.02 1.33 0.10
C LEU A 212 -27.48 1.12 1.49
N SER A 213 -28.18 1.60 2.52
CA SER A 213 -27.82 1.40 3.92
C SER A 213 -27.70 -0.09 4.28
N LYS A 214 -28.66 -0.93 3.82
CA LYS A 214 -28.62 -2.38 4.04
C LYS A 214 -27.43 -3.07 3.37
N ILE A 215 -27.09 -2.67 2.12
CA ILE A 215 -25.93 -3.20 1.40
C ILE A 215 -24.64 -2.86 2.17
N GLU A 216 -24.46 -1.59 2.55
CA GLU A 216 -23.30 -1.11 3.28
C GLU A 216 -23.17 -1.73 4.68
N ASN A 217 -24.29 -2.11 5.31
CA ASN A 217 -24.32 -2.81 6.58
C ASN A 217 -24.14 -4.33 6.44
N ASN A 218 -23.82 -4.84 5.26
CA ASN A 218 -23.68 -6.28 4.98
C ASN A 218 -24.90 -7.11 5.45
N GLN A 219 -26.10 -6.57 5.35
CA GLN A 219 -27.32 -7.28 5.79
C GLN A 219 -27.76 -8.38 4.81
N TYR A 220 -27.19 -8.43 3.61
CA TYR A 220 -27.42 -9.43 2.58
C TYR A 220 -26.45 -10.63 2.77
N ILE A 221 -26.70 -11.42 3.83
CA ILE A 221 -25.81 -12.52 4.27
C ILE A 221 -25.95 -13.77 3.37
N GLU A 222 -27.19 -14.03 2.91
CA GLU A 222 -27.47 -15.22 2.10
C GLU A 222 -26.82 -15.10 0.72
N LYS A 223 -25.95 -16.03 0.41
CA LYS A 223 -25.29 -16.15 -0.89
C LYS A 223 -25.65 -17.47 -1.53
N ALA A 224 -25.90 -17.43 -2.84
CA ALA A 224 -26.17 -18.59 -3.69
C ALA A 224 -25.43 -18.44 -5.01
N ASP A 225 -25.39 -19.49 -5.78
CA ASP A 225 -24.86 -19.44 -7.15
C ASP A 225 -25.92 -18.83 -8.06
N VAL A 226 -25.74 -17.57 -8.40
CA VAL A 226 -26.68 -16.76 -9.21
C VAL A 226 -26.18 -16.69 -10.64
N CYS A 227 -27.00 -17.08 -11.59
CA CYS A 227 -26.74 -16.93 -13.02
C CYS A 227 -27.12 -15.50 -13.47
N VAL A 228 -26.14 -14.69 -13.84
CA VAL A 228 -26.35 -13.30 -14.27
C VAL A 228 -27.17 -13.25 -15.56
N ASN A 229 -26.96 -14.19 -16.48
CA ASN A 229 -27.73 -14.27 -17.74
C ASN A 229 -29.23 -14.40 -17.48
N THR A 230 -29.63 -15.26 -16.55
CA THR A 230 -31.05 -15.44 -16.20
C THR A 230 -31.65 -14.14 -15.64
N LYS A 231 -30.92 -13.43 -14.77
CA LYS A 231 -31.38 -12.14 -14.26
C LYS A 231 -31.45 -11.08 -15.35
N LEU A 232 -30.51 -11.10 -16.29
CA LEU A 232 -30.48 -10.17 -17.41
C LEU A 232 -31.72 -10.38 -18.31
N HIS A 233 -32.01 -11.60 -18.74
CA HIS A 233 -33.18 -11.90 -19.56
C HIS A 233 -34.48 -11.46 -18.88
N HIS A 234 -34.69 -11.80 -17.62
CA HIS A 234 -35.87 -11.41 -16.88
C HIS A 234 -36.04 -9.87 -16.79
N GLN A 235 -34.93 -9.15 -16.51
CA GLN A 235 -35.01 -7.68 -16.46
C GLN A 235 -35.19 -7.04 -17.84
N MET A 236 -34.67 -7.62 -18.90
CA MET A 236 -34.90 -7.14 -20.27
C MET A 236 -36.37 -7.25 -20.65
N GLU A 237 -37.02 -8.37 -20.38
CA GLU A 237 -38.47 -8.54 -20.64
C GLU A 237 -39.31 -7.51 -19.89
N MET A 238 -39.11 -7.36 -18.58
CA MET A 238 -39.83 -6.41 -17.75
C MET A 238 -39.64 -4.96 -18.19
N LEU A 239 -38.40 -4.56 -18.51
CA LEU A 239 -38.12 -3.18 -18.87
C LEU A 239 -38.50 -2.84 -20.31
N ALA A 240 -38.51 -3.79 -21.24
CA ALA A 240 -38.97 -3.60 -22.60
C ALA A 240 -40.43 -3.14 -22.62
N GLU A 241 -41.30 -3.74 -21.82
CA GLU A 241 -42.73 -3.36 -21.69
C GLU A 241 -42.85 -1.92 -21.11
N VAL A 242 -42.09 -1.61 -20.06
CA VAL A 242 -42.12 -0.28 -19.39
C VAL A 242 -41.68 0.86 -20.31
N TYR A 243 -40.72 0.60 -21.19
CA TYR A 243 -40.11 1.59 -22.08
C TYR A 243 -40.49 1.41 -23.56
N GLU A 244 -41.56 0.68 -23.86
CA GLU A 244 -42.06 0.43 -25.20
C GLU A 244 -42.21 1.75 -26.01
N SER A 245 -42.71 2.82 -25.39
CA SER A 245 -42.92 4.13 -26.01
C SER A 245 -41.65 4.80 -26.54
N LYS A 246 -40.45 4.33 -26.16
CA LYS A 246 -39.16 4.86 -26.65
C LYS A 246 -38.66 4.18 -27.92
N ASP A 247 -39.25 3.06 -28.30
CA ASP A 247 -38.87 2.26 -29.49
C ASP A 247 -37.35 1.98 -29.54
N ILE A 248 -36.82 1.45 -28.43
CA ILE A 248 -35.37 1.12 -28.27
C ILE A 248 -35.16 -0.33 -28.61
N THR A 249 -34.23 -0.62 -29.52
CA THR A 249 -33.84 -1.98 -29.88
C THR A 249 -32.74 -2.49 -28.93
N LEU A 250 -32.95 -3.67 -28.32
CA LEU A 250 -31.94 -4.35 -27.52
C LEU A 250 -31.17 -5.38 -28.36
N ASN A 251 -29.86 -5.25 -28.41
CA ASN A 251 -28.97 -6.23 -29.03
C ASN A 251 -28.25 -6.98 -27.94
N LEU A 252 -28.51 -8.27 -27.78
CA LEU A 252 -27.88 -9.11 -26.78
C LEU A 252 -26.84 -10.03 -27.43
N TYR A 253 -25.60 -9.95 -26.92
CA TYR A 253 -24.46 -10.76 -27.36
C TYR A 253 -23.97 -11.63 -26.20
N GLU A 254 -24.50 -12.85 -26.12
CA GLU A 254 -24.10 -13.84 -25.11
C GLU A 254 -22.98 -14.74 -25.64
N LYS A 255 -21.79 -14.61 -25.04
CA LYS A 255 -20.64 -15.45 -25.37
C LYS A 255 -20.52 -16.67 -24.46
N SER A 256 -20.97 -16.56 -23.21
CA SER A 256 -20.92 -17.61 -22.20
C SER A 256 -21.87 -17.30 -21.04
N GLN A 257 -22.14 -18.30 -20.19
CA GLN A 257 -22.84 -18.07 -18.92
C GLN A 257 -21.88 -17.48 -17.90
N TRP A 258 -22.40 -16.60 -17.06
CA TRP A 258 -21.70 -16.01 -15.95
C TRP A 258 -22.43 -16.28 -14.63
N THR A 259 -21.87 -17.15 -13.79
CA THR A 259 -22.39 -17.49 -12.47
C THR A 259 -21.53 -16.85 -11.39
N LEU A 260 -22.20 -16.25 -10.41
CA LEU A 260 -21.57 -15.57 -9.25
C LEU A 260 -22.09 -16.20 -7.96
N HIS A 261 -21.21 -16.42 -7.00
CA HIS A 261 -21.60 -16.73 -5.62
C HIS A 261 -21.91 -15.44 -4.87
N ALA A 262 -23.16 -14.99 -4.93
CA ALA A 262 -23.62 -13.70 -4.45
C ALA A 262 -25.06 -13.76 -3.91
N ASN A 263 -25.54 -12.65 -3.35
CA ASN A 263 -26.96 -12.55 -3.00
C ASN A 263 -27.80 -12.30 -4.25
N ASP A 264 -28.88 -13.07 -4.39
CA ASP A 264 -29.76 -13.07 -5.57
C ASP A 264 -30.43 -11.71 -5.82
N GLU A 265 -30.92 -11.07 -4.75
CA GLU A 265 -31.59 -9.76 -4.82
C GLU A 265 -30.60 -8.65 -5.25
N LEU A 266 -29.37 -8.72 -4.76
CA LEU A 266 -28.33 -7.75 -5.14
C LEU A 266 -27.99 -7.84 -6.63
N ILE A 267 -27.81 -9.06 -7.17
CA ILE A 267 -27.50 -9.23 -8.59
C ILE A 267 -28.67 -8.83 -9.48
N ALA A 268 -29.91 -9.14 -9.09
CA ALA A 268 -31.09 -8.68 -9.79
C ALA A 268 -31.19 -7.15 -9.81
N SER A 269 -30.91 -6.49 -8.68
CA SER A 269 -30.89 -5.03 -8.55
C SER A 269 -29.76 -4.40 -9.36
N LEU A 270 -28.57 -5.01 -9.39
CA LEU A 270 -27.43 -4.56 -10.21
C LEU A 270 -27.82 -4.48 -11.69
N VAL A 271 -28.33 -5.58 -12.23
CA VAL A 271 -28.74 -5.68 -13.63
C VAL A 271 -29.87 -4.71 -13.95
N SER A 272 -30.88 -4.63 -13.07
CA SER A 272 -32.00 -3.69 -13.21
C SER A 272 -31.55 -2.23 -13.25
N ASN A 273 -30.64 -1.81 -12.36
CA ASN A 273 -30.15 -0.44 -12.34
C ASN A 273 -29.32 -0.09 -13.57
N LEU A 274 -28.49 -1.00 -14.07
CA LEU A 274 -27.70 -0.79 -15.29
C LEU A 274 -28.61 -0.69 -16.54
N LEU A 275 -29.56 -1.62 -16.71
CA LEU A 275 -30.50 -1.61 -17.83
C LEU A 275 -31.38 -0.39 -17.79
N ARG A 276 -31.96 -0.06 -16.63
CA ARG A 276 -32.81 1.12 -16.47
C ARG A 276 -32.06 2.41 -16.78
N ASN A 277 -30.81 2.52 -16.36
CA ASN A 277 -29.93 3.63 -16.69
C ASN A 277 -29.77 3.76 -18.22
N ALA A 278 -29.51 2.64 -18.89
CA ALA A 278 -29.37 2.60 -20.34
C ALA A 278 -30.68 3.05 -21.03
N TYR A 279 -31.84 2.52 -20.63
CA TYR A 279 -33.15 2.95 -21.21
C TYR A 279 -33.49 4.42 -20.96
N ILE A 280 -33.24 4.94 -19.73
CA ILE A 280 -33.53 6.32 -19.39
C ILE A 280 -32.72 7.30 -20.24
N HIS A 281 -31.43 6.99 -20.41
CA HIS A 281 -30.46 7.88 -21.04
C HIS A 281 -30.25 7.63 -22.53
N SER A 282 -30.81 6.58 -23.10
CA SER A 282 -30.84 6.36 -24.54
C SER A 282 -31.76 7.36 -25.26
N LEU A 283 -31.40 7.67 -26.50
CA LEU A 283 -32.25 8.39 -27.43
C LEU A 283 -33.43 7.51 -27.86
N PRO A 284 -34.62 8.10 -28.18
CA PRO A 284 -35.69 7.36 -28.86
C PRO A 284 -35.18 6.75 -30.17
N HIS A 285 -35.71 5.59 -30.54
CA HIS A 285 -35.37 4.87 -31.78
C HIS A 285 -33.88 4.49 -31.89
N SER A 286 -33.19 4.33 -30.75
CA SER A 286 -31.78 3.98 -30.70
C SER A 286 -31.56 2.53 -30.28
N THR A 287 -30.28 2.13 -30.11
CA THR A 287 -29.93 0.77 -29.72
C THR A 287 -29.25 0.76 -28.37
N ILE A 288 -29.51 -0.29 -27.58
CA ILE A 288 -28.72 -0.67 -26.41
C ILE A 288 -28.05 -2.00 -26.73
N ASP A 289 -26.70 -2.02 -26.69
CA ASP A 289 -25.94 -3.22 -26.92
C ASP A 289 -25.49 -3.82 -25.57
N ILE A 290 -25.76 -5.10 -25.37
CA ILE A 290 -25.50 -5.80 -24.14
C ILE A 290 -24.54 -6.96 -24.45
N TYR A 291 -23.38 -6.96 -23.81
CA TYR A 291 -22.36 -8.00 -23.96
C TYR A 291 -22.18 -8.74 -22.64
N ILE A 292 -22.42 -10.04 -22.65
CA ILE A 292 -22.16 -10.89 -21.49
C ILE A 292 -21.20 -12.04 -21.85
N LYS A 293 -20.19 -12.20 -21.00
CA LYS A 293 -19.24 -13.29 -21.07
C LYS A 293 -18.90 -13.71 -19.63
N GLU A 294 -18.17 -14.84 -19.48
CA GLU A 294 -17.71 -15.26 -18.17
C GLU A 294 -16.89 -14.14 -17.49
N GLY A 295 -17.34 -13.77 -16.30
CA GLY A 295 -16.69 -12.74 -15.49
C GLY A 295 -16.97 -11.29 -15.90
N ALA A 296 -17.80 -11.00 -16.90
CA ALA A 296 -18.11 -9.62 -17.29
C ALA A 296 -19.47 -9.40 -17.97
N LEU A 297 -20.15 -8.30 -17.60
CA LEU A 297 -21.34 -7.75 -18.23
C LEU A 297 -21.07 -6.31 -18.64
N SER A 298 -21.26 -5.98 -19.91
CA SER A 298 -21.15 -4.62 -20.42
C SER A 298 -22.46 -4.18 -21.06
N ILE A 299 -22.93 -2.99 -20.72
CA ILE A 299 -24.15 -2.40 -21.30
C ILE A 299 -23.75 -1.07 -21.92
N ALA A 300 -23.99 -0.92 -23.21
CA ALA A 300 -23.68 0.24 -24.01
C ALA A 300 -24.94 0.91 -24.53
N ASN A 301 -25.16 2.17 -24.22
CA ASN A 301 -26.30 2.94 -24.69
C ASN A 301 -25.88 4.16 -25.52
N THR A 302 -26.62 4.45 -26.58
CA THR A 302 -26.41 5.62 -27.43
C THR A 302 -26.97 6.86 -26.77
N SER A 303 -26.20 7.94 -26.73
CA SER A 303 -26.60 9.24 -26.16
C SER A 303 -26.15 10.37 -27.05
N ASP A 304 -26.83 11.50 -26.96
CA ASP A 304 -26.44 12.78 -27.55
C ASP A 304 -25.48 13.58 -26.65
N GLY A 305 -25.15 13.06 -25.50
CA GLY A 305 -24.31 13.72 -24.50
C GLY A 305 -22.82 13.58 -24.73
N GLU A 306 -22.07 14.40 -24.02
CA GLU A 306 -20.62 14.30 -23.91
C GLU A 306 -20.24 13.24 -22.89
N THR A 307 -18.92 12.91 -22.85
CA THR A 307 -18.36 12.02 -21.84
C THR A 307 -18.72 12.51 -20.42
N LEU A 308 -19.06 11.57 -19.54
CA LEU A 308 -19.36 11.86 -18.15
C LEU A 308 -18.09 11.84 -17.31
N ASP A 309 -18.10 12.53 -16.17
CA ASP A 309 -17.02 12.51 -15.21
C ASP A 309 -16.93 11.12 -14.54
N ALA A 310 -15.96 10.31 -14.98
CA ALA A 310 -15.79 8.94 -14.53
C ALA A 310 -15.49 8.83 -13.02
N GLU A 311 -14.88 9.85 -12.39
CA GLU A 311 -14.55 9.84 -10.97
C GLU A 311 -15.80 10.05 -10.10
N ARG A 312 -16.73 10.91 -10.55
CA ARG A 312 -17.91 11.30 -9.81
C ARG A 312 -19.19 10.56 -10.19
N LEU A 313 -19.16 9.86 -11.32
CA LEU A 313 -20.35 9.22 -11.92
C LEU A 313 -21.06 8.23 -10.97
N PHE A 314 -20.31 7.61 -10.07
CA PHE A 314 -20.79 6.67 -9.09
C PHE A 314 -21.08 7.28 -7.71
N ASP A 315 -20.90 8.61 -7.57
CA ASP A 315 -21.22 9.32 -6.33
C ASP A 315 -22.74 9.43 -6.15
N ARG A 316 -23.17 9.47 -4.89
CA ARG A 316 -24.59 9.65 -4.55
C ARG A 316 -25.06 11.02 -5.03
N PHE A 317 -26.29 11.06 -5.60
CA PHE A 317 -26.93 12.25 -6.10
C PHE A 317 -26.20 12.96 -7.25
N TYR A 318 -25.14 12.36 -7.79
CA TYR A 318 -24.48 12.92 -8.96
C TYR A 318 -25.40 12.84 -10.19
N ARG A 319 -25.54 13.95 -10.92
CA ARG A 319 -26.23 14.09 -12.19
C ARG A 319 -25.30 14.77 -13.16
N GLY A 320 -25.09 14.21 -14.33
CA GLY A 320 -24.35 14.87 -15.40
C GLY A 320 -25.04 16.21 -15.79
N SER A 321 -24.33 17.06 -16.49
CA SER A 321 -24.77 18.39 -16.90
C SER A 321 -26.13 18.43 -17.67
N HIS A 322 -26.52 17.32 -18.24
CA HIS A 322 -27.78 17.13 -18.99
C HIS A 322 -28.78 16.20 -18.28
N GLY A 323 -28.69 16.08 -16.95
CA GLY A 323 -29.53 15.18 -16.14
C GLY A 323 -31.04 15.41 -16.40
N ARG A 324 -31.73 14.41 -16.99
CA ARG A 324 -33.17 14.42 -17.17
C ARG A 324 -33.88 14.49 -15.82
N LYS A 325 -34.98 15.20 -15.72
CA LYS A 325 -35.76 15.52 -14.50
C LYS A 325 -36.16 14.29 -13.65
N HIS A 326 -36.12 13.09 -14.20
CA HIS A 326 -36.64 11.88 -13.56
C HIS A 326 -35.59 10.92 -12.97
N SER A 327 -34.28 11.30 -12.94
CA SER A 327 -33.25 10.47 -12.31
C SER A 327 -32.79 11.07 -10.98
N ASN A 328 -32.84 10.29 -9.89
CA ASN A 328 -32.46 10.76 -8.55
C ASN A 328 -30.92 10.69 -8.30
N GLY A 329 -30.12 10.30 -9.30
CA GLY A 329 -28.66 10.18 -9.17
C GLY A 329 -28.19 9.09 -8.19
N LEU A 330 -29.06 8.09 -7.88
CA LEU A 330 -28.75 7.00 -6.96
C LEU A 330 -28.51 5.65 -7.65
N GLY A 331 -28.92 5.50 -8.93
CA GLY A 331 -28.84 4.20 -9.60
C GLY A 331 -27.42 3.66 -9.74
N LEU A 332 -26.47 4.50 -10.15
CA LEU A 332 -25.07 4.11 -10.31
C LEU A 332 -24.34 3.97 -8.98
N SER A 333 -24.71 4.71 -7.95
CA SER A 333 -24.16 4.49 -6.60
C SER A 333 -24.64 3.17 -6.00
N ILE A 334 -25.86 2.70 -6.31
CA ILE A 334 -26.31 1.34 -5.98
C ILE A 334 -25.45 0.29 -6.70
N VAL A 335 -25.22 0.48 -8.00
CA VAL A 335 -24.36 -0.42 -8.78
C VAL A 335 -22.97 -0.56 -8.15
N LYS A 336 -22.36 0.57 -7.77
CA LYS A 336 -21.05 0.59 -7.09
C LYS A 336 -21.10 -0.16 -5.75
N ALA A 337 -22.08 0.13 -4.90
CA ALA A 337 -22.22 -0.52 -3.60
C ALA A 337 -22.43 -2.04 -3.72
N ILE A 338 -23.22 -2.50 -4.69
CA ILE A 338 -23.41 -3.93 -4.95
C ILE A 338 -22.12 -4.57 -5.46
N CYS A 339 -21.40 -3.90 -6.36
CA CYS A 339 -20.11 -4.41 -6.86
C CYS A 339 -19.11 -4.57 -5.70
N GLU A 340 -18.98 -3.57 -4.83
CA GLU A 340 -18.10 -3.63 -3.65
C GLU A 340 -18.49 -4.78 -2.69
N ALA A 341 -19.80 -4.94 -2.40
CA ALA A 341 -20.31 -6.01 -1.53
C ALA A 341 -20.15 -7.42 -2.15
N SER A 342 -20.13 -7.50 -3.47
CA SER A 342 -20.01 -8.76 -4.24
C SER A 342 -18.59 -9.01 -4.76
N HIS A 343 -17.60 -8.19 -4.39
CA HIS A 343 -16.21 -8.27 -4.86
C HIS A 343 -16.07 -8.16 -6.38
N LEU A 344 -16.90 -7.33 -7.00
CA LEU A 344 -16.86 -7.00 -8.41
C LEU A 344 -16.30 -5.59 -8.62
N LYS A 345 -15.89 -5.30 -9.84
CA LYS A 345 -15.45 -3.97 -10.27
C LYS A 345 -16.46 -3.39 -11.25
N VAL A 346 -16.77 -2.10 -11.14
CA VAL A 346 -17.54 -1.38 -12.13
C VAL A 346 -16.66 -0.31 -12.79
N SER A 347 -16.77 -0.18 -14.08
CA SER A 347 -16.07 0.84 -14.87
C SER A 347 -16.99 1.50 -15.89
N TYR A 348 -16.59 2.67 -16.32
CA TYR A 348 -17.29 3.46 -17.34
C TYR A 348 -16.30 3.87 -18.43
N THR A 349 -16.71 3.75 -19.68
CA THR A 349 -16.00 4.30 -20.84
C THR A 349 -17.00 4.98 -21.78
N PHE A 350 -16.51 5.93 -22.58
CA PHE A 350 -17.28 6.58 -23.63
C PHE A 350 -16.55 6.38 -24.95
N GLU A 351 -17.17 5.61 -25.85
CA GLU A 351 -16.58 5.24 -27.13
C GLU A 351 -17.64 5.29 -28.23
N GLN A 352 -17.30 5.85 -29.40
CA GLN A 352 -18.14 5.90 -30.56
C GLN A 352 -19.54 6.48 -30.29
N GLY A 353 -19.68 7.49 -29.41
CA GLY A 353 -20.95 8.09 -29.05
C GLY A 353 -21.84 7.22 -28.13
N LYS A 354 -21.28 6.17 -27.52
CA LYS A 354 -21.97 5.31 -26.57
C LYS A 354 -21.34 5.40 -25.18
N HIS A 355 -22.20 5.48 -24.17
CA HIS A 355 -21.81 5.28 -22.77
C HIS A 355 -21.80 3.79 -22.48
N ILE A 356 -20.67 3.26 -22.04
CA ILE A 356 -20.45 1.84 -21.77
C ILE A 356 -20.18 1.66 -20.28
N PHE A 357 -21.05 0.91 -19.62
CA PHE A 357 -20.90 0.50 -18.23
C PHE A 357 -20.51 -0.97 -18.20
N THR A 358 -19.39 -1.28 -17.58
CA THR A 358 -18.88 -2.66 -17.49
C THR A 358 -18.74 -3.07 -16.04
N VAL A 359 -19.36 -4.18 -15.69
CA VAL A 359 -19.17 -4.89 -14.42
C VAL A 359 -18.31 -6.11 -14.67
N SER A 360 -17.25 -6.30 -13.91
CA SER A 360 -16.33 -7.44 -14.06
C SER A 360 -15.90 -7.99 -12.72
N ARG A 361 -15.38 -9.20 -12.75
CA ARG A 361 -14.81 -9.87 -11.59
C ARG A 361 -13.42 -9.34 -11.23
#